data_cea2ae394f5c57e414ba91de59739035
#
_entry.id   cea2ae394f5c57e414ba91de59739035
#
_cell.length_a   1.000
_cell.length_b   1.000
_cell.length_c   1.000
_cell.angle_alpha   90.00
_cell.angle_beta   90.00
_cell.angle_gamma   90.00
#
_symmetry.space_group_name_H-M   'P 1'
#
loop_
_entity.id
_entity.type
_entity.pdbx_description
1 polymer ?
#
loop_
_entity_poly.entity_id
_entity_poly.type
_entity_poly.pdbx_seq_one_letter_code
_entity_poly.pdbx_strand_id
1 'polypeptide(L)'
;MKRYIITFLAFLLIGFSTYSEKIKSATVIHAGLLIDGTGSEPSKEMSIVIENGVISAIETGFITPATEDDYIDLGGYSVIPGLMDMHVHLASEYSSKSYLERISLNAPDYAIRGVVNARKTLLAGFTTVRNLGGSDLVTISLRNAIDIGLIDGPRIYSSGRTIASSGGHGDSTNSLNKTLSSDPGPDKGIVNSIDDASKGSLYIGS
;
A
#
# COMPACT_ATOMS: atom_id res chain seq x y z
N MET A 1 -13.97 28.36 -78.11
CA MET A 1 -13.62 28.43 -76.66
C MET A 1 -13.87 27.03 -76.05
N LYS A 2 -12.80 26.27 -75.81
CA LYS A 2 -12.89 24.92 -75.19
C LYS A 2 -12.53 25.06 -73.71
N ARG A 3 -13.48 24.75 -72.83
CA ARG A 3 -13.28 24.73 -71.37
C ARG A 3 -12.71 23.35 -70.99
N TYR A 4 -11.52 23.33 -70.40
CA TYR A 4 -10.95 22.14 -69.78
C TYR A 4 -11.39 22.10 -68.32
N ILE A 5 -12.11 21.02 -67.95
CA ILE A 5 -12.48 20.71 -66.57
C ILE A 5 -11.33 19.85 -66.04
N ILE A 6 -10.57 20.38 -65.10
CA ILE A 6 -9.54 19.61 -64.37
C ILE A 6 -10.21 19.02 -63.13
N THR A 7 -10.40 17.70 -63.15
CA THR A 7 -10.90 16.93 -62.02
C THR A 7 -9.73 16.62 -61.11
N PHE A 8 -9.72 17.22 -59.91
CA PHE A 8 -8.72 16.94 -58.85
C PHE A 8 -9.18 15.70 -58.09
N LEU A 9 -8.50 14.56 -58.27
CA LEU A 9 -8.72 13.35 -57.53
C LEU A 9 -7.90 13.38 -56.25
N ALA A 10 -8.53 13.71 -55.13
CA ALA A 10 -7.90 13.66 -53.82
C ALA A 10 -7.84 12.21 -53.31
N PHE A 11 -6.67 11.62 -53.33
CA PHE A 11 -6.40 10.32 -52.67
C PHE A 11 -6.36 10.53 -51.17
N LEU A 12 -7.41 10.12 -50.46
CA LEU A 12 -7.47 10.06 -49.02
C LEU A 12 -6.69 8.83 -48.54
N LEU A 13 -5.41 8.97 -48.21
CA LEU A 13 -4.62 7.95 -47.53
C LEU A 13 -5.10 7.83 -46.09
N ILE A 14 -6.05 6.91 -45.84
CA ILE A 14 -6.40 6.50 -44.47
C ILE A 14 -5.24 5.63 -43.97
N GLY A 15 -4.33 6.25 -43.23
CA GLY A 15 -3.30 5.53 -42.50
C GLY A 15 -3.97 4.70 -41.41
N PHE A 16 -4.12 3.39 -41.63
CA PHE A 16 -4.40 2.44 -40.56
C PHE A 16 -3.17 2.42 -39.65
N SER A 17 -3.23 3.19 -38.58
CA SER A 17 -2.34 3.00 -37.44
C SER A 17 -2.72 1.68 -36.81
N THR A 18 -1.97 0.62 -37.12
CA THR A 18 -2.05 -0.62 -36.37
C THR A 18 -1.57 -0.32 -34.97
N TYR A 19 -2.50 -0.09 -34.04
CA TYR A 19 -2.22 -0.09 -32.63
C TYR A 19 -1.80 -1.52 -32.29
N SER A 20 -0.48 -1.76 -32.27
CA SER A 20 0.06 -3.00 -31.75
C SER A 20 -0.21 -2.98 -30.25
N GLU A 21 -1.25 -3.68 -29.83
CA GLU A 21 -1.47 -3.97 -28.42
C GLU A 21 -0.20 -4.70 -27.97
N LYS A 22 0.59 -4.02 -27.11
CA LYS A 22 1.79 -4.59 -26.54
C LYS A 22 1.33 -5.79 -25.72
N ILE A 23 1.62 -7.00 -26.19
CA ILE A 23 1.35 -8.23 -25.43
C ILE A 23 2.01 -8.01 -24.08
N LYS A 24 1.19 -7.95 -23.03
CA LYS A 24 1.66 -7.68 -21.69
C LYS A 24 2.28 -8.98 -21.20
N SER A 25 3.60 -9.00 -21.00
CA SER A 25 4.32 -10.16 -20.50
C SER A 25 3.76 -10.59 -19.15
N ALA A 26 3.58 -11.88 -18.95
CA ALA A 26 3.25 -12.45 -17.65
C ALA A 26 4.51 -12.46 -16.75
N THR A 27 4.32 -12.62 -15.45
CA THR A 27 5.38 -13.03 -14.54
C THR A 27 5.11 -14.46 -14.12
N VAL A 28 6.06 -15.37 -14.37
CA VAL A 28 5.97 -16.77 -13.97
C VAL A 28 6.91 -17.01 -12.79
N ILE A 29 6.36 -17.52 -11.68
CA ILE A 29 7.12 -17.86 -10.49
C ILE A 29 7.09 -19.37 -10.32
N HIS A 30 8.25 -20.03 -10.28
CA HIS A 30 8.36 -21.42 -9.87
C HIS A 30 8.50 -21.49 -8.35
N ALA A 31 7.62 -22.23 -7.69
CA ALA A 31 7.63 -22.44 -6.25
C ALA A 31 7.95 -23.91 -5.95
N GLY A 32 9.02 -24.18 -5.20
CA GLY A 32 9.36 -25.56 -4.78
C GLY A 32 8.29 -26.12 -3.83
N LEU A 33 7.76 -25.29 -2.94
CA LEU A 33 6.59 -25.58 -2.11
C LEU A 33 5.68 -24.36 -2.11
N LEU A 34 4.41 -24.54 -2.41
CA LEU A 34 3.39 -23.51 -2.34
C LEU A 34 2.45 -23.78 -1.17
N ILE A 35 2.33 -22.78 -0.28
CA ILE A 35 1.30 -22.71 0.76
C ILE A 35 0.36 -21.59 0.37
N ASP A 36 -0.81 -21.89 -0.17
CA ASP A 36 -1.70 -20.92 -0.83
C ASP A 36 -2.63 -20.15 0.14
N GLY A 37 -2.60 -20.51 1.44
CA GLY A 37 -3.43 -19.86 2.46
C GLY A 37 -4.88 -20.34 2.49
N THR A 38 -5.28 -21.32 1.67
CA THR A 38 -6.66 -21.87 1.68
C THR A 38 -6.90 -22.86 2.81
N GLY A 39 -5.86 -23.30 3.51
CA GLY A 39 -5.92 -24.36 4.52
C GLY A 39 -5.74 -25.76 3.95
N SER A 40 -5.49 -25.88 2.65
CA SER A 40 -5.13 -27.15 1.99
C SER A 40 -3.69 -27.54 2.33
N GLU A 41 -3.35 -28.82 2.11
CA GLU A 41 -1.97 -29.28 2.23
C GLU A 41 -1.06 -28.55 1.23
N PRO A 42 0.19 -28.22 1.64
CA PRO A 42 1.12 -27.54 0.75
C PRO A 42 1.41 -28.33 -0.52
N SER A 43 1.41 -27.67 -1.66
CA SER A 43 1.64 -28.25 -2.98
C SER A 43 3.11 -28.07 -3.42
N LYS A 44 3.70 -29.15 -3.97
CA LYS A 44 5.10 -29.12 -4.46
C LYS A 44 5.15 -28.79 -5.96
N GLU A 45 6.28 -28.17 -6.35
CA GLU A 45 6.61 -27.91 -7.75
C GLU A 45 5.47 -27.21 -8.48
N MET A 46 5.12 -26.01 -8.05
CA MET A 46 4.01 -25.24 -8.61
C MET A 46 4.56 -24.06 -9.42
N SER A 47 3.81 -23.68 -10.45
CA SER A 47 4.02 -22.44 -11.19
C SER A 47 2.87 -21.47 -10.91
N ILE A 48 3.23 -20.23 -10.53
CA ILE A 48 2.27 -19.15 -10.32
C ILE A 48 2.42 -18.18 -11.48
N VAL A 49 1.32 -17.95 -12.21
CA VAL A 49 1.28 -17.02 -13.33
C VAL A 49 0.58 -15.74 -12.91
N ILE A 50 1.24 -14.61 -13.14
CA ILE A 50 0.74 -13.28 -12.77
C ILE A 50 0.59 -12.45 -14.05
N GLU A 51 -0.62 -11.99 -14.33
CA GLU A 51 -0.94 -11.09 -15.44
C GLU A 51 -1.63 -9.84 -14.89
N ASN A 52 -1.18 -8.68 -15.34
CA ASN A 52 -1.77 -7.41 -14.90
C ASN A 52 -1.80 -7.20 -13.38
N GLY A 53 -0.83 -7.77 -12.65
CA GLY A 53 -0.75 -7.68 -11.19
C GLY A 53 -1.72 -8.59 -10.44
N VAL A 54 -2.34 -9.55 -11.12
CA VAL A 54 -3.27 -10.54 -10.56
C VAL A 54 -2.77 -11.94 -10.86
N ILE A 55 -2.87 -12.86 -9.92
CA ILE A 55 -2.61 -14.29 -10.16
C ILE A 55 -3.70 -14.80 -11.12
N SER A 56 -3.31 -15.12 -12.37
CA SER A 56 -4.22 -15.62 -13.40
C SER A 56 -4.33 -17.15 -13.39
N ALA A 57 -3.24 -17.84 -12.98
CA ALA A 57 -3.23 -19.30 -12.87
C ALA A 57 -2.24 -19.77 -11.80
N ILE A 58 -2.51 -20.96 -11.26
CA ILE A 58 -1.60 -21.76 -10.45
C ILE A 58 -1.58 -23.16 -11.06
N GLU A 59 -0.44 -23.56 -11.62
CA GLU A 59 -0.28 -24.78 -12.38
C GLU A 59 0.61 -25.78 -11.66
N THR A 60 0.30 -27.07 -11.81
CA THR A 60 1.14 -28.15 -11.27
C THR A 60 2.36 -28.36 -12.18
N GLY A 61 3.53 -28.46 -11.61
CA GLY A 61 4.79 -28.57 -12.32
C GLY A 61 5.37 -27.22 -12.70
N PHE A 62 6.61 -27.24 -13.18
CA PHE A 62 7.32 -26.05 -13.64
C PHE A 62 7.05 -25.83 -15.14
N ILE A 63 6.14 -24.91 -15.45
CA ILE A 63 5.84 -24.55 -16.84
C ILE A 63 6.99 -23.76 -17.46
N THR A 64 7.15 -23.87 -18.77
CA THR A 64 8.15 -23.06 -19.49
C THR A 64 7.59 -21.67 -19.74
N PRO A 65 8.21 -20.60 -19.19
CA PRO A 65 7.79 -19.22 -19.48
C PRO A 65 7.94 -18.90 -20.96
N ALA A 66 7.08 -18.02 -21.51
CA ALA A 66 7.29 -17.48 -22.85
C ALA A 66 8.54 -16.57 -22.86
N THR A 67 9.06 -16.29 -24.07
CA THR A 67 10.31 -15.50 -24.21
C THR A 67 10.16 -14.06 -23.69
N GLU A 68 8.94 -13.53 -23.74
CA GLU A 68 8.58 -12.19 -23.28
C GLU A 68 8.19 -12.12 -21.81
N ASP A 69 8.05 -13.26 -21.11
CA ASP A 69 7.65 -13.31 -19.70
C ASP A 69 8.80 -13.02 -18.77
N ASP A 70 8.49 -12.34 -17.65
CA ASP A 70 9.38 -12.27 -16.52
C ASP A 70 9.38 -13.60 -15.78
N TYR A 71 10.56 -14.08 -15.40
CA TYR A 71 10.71 -15.37 -14.72
C TYR A 71 11.41 -15.24 -13.38
N ILE A 72 10.83 -15.86 -12.35
CA ILE A 72 11.39 -15.90 -10.99
C ILE A 72 11.49 -17.36 -10.55
N ASP A 73 12.71 -17.86 -10.39
CA ASP A 73 12.96 -19.22 -9.90
C ASP A 73 13.04 -19.25 -8.37
N LEU A 74 12.01 -19.81 -7.76
CA LEU A 74 11.96 -20.15 -6.35
C LEU A 74 11.75 -21.66 -6.14
N GLY A 75 12.24 -22.48 -7.07
CA GLY A 75 12.12 -23.94 -7.02
C GLY A 75 12.78 -24.58 -5.79
N GLY A 76 13.74 -23.91 -5.16
CA GLY A 76 14.34 -24.34 -3.89
C GLY A 76 13.70 -23.73 -2.63
N TYR A 77 12.62 -22.97 -2.77
CA TYR A 77 12.01 -22.19 -1.68
C TYR A 77 10.54 -22.53 -1.47
N SER A 78 10.06 -22.16 -0.28
CA SER A 78 8.62 -22.13 0.00
C SER A 78 8.06 -20.75 -0.32
N VAL A 79 6.95 -20.71 -1.06
CA VAL A 79 6.22 -19.49 -1.40
C VAL A 79 4.92 -19.46 -0.61
N ILE A 80 4.63 -18.34 0.01
CA ILE A 80 3.42 -18.09 0.80
C ILE A 80 2.78 -16.79 0.34
N PRO A 81 1.47 -16.57 0.58
CA PRO A 81 0.85 -15.26 0.44
C PRO A 81 1.56 -14.22 1.31
N GLY A 82 1.54 -12.97 0.85
CA GLY A 82 2.07 -11.88 1.65
C GLY A 82 1.41 -11.82 3.03
N LEU A 83 2.22 -11.62 4.06
CA LEU A 83 1.75 -11.54 5.43
C LEU A 83 0.91 -10.28 5.65
N MET A 84 0.00 -10.36 6.63
CA MET A 84 -0.82 -9.22 7.05
C MET A 84 -0.61 -8.94 8.53
N ASP A 85 -0.34 -7.67 8.88
CA ASP A 85 -0.31 -7.21 10.27
C ASP A 85 -1.48 -6.23 10.51
N MET A 86 -2.40 -6.63 11.37
CA MET A 86 -3.63 -5.89 11.63
C MET A 86 -3.50 -4.84 12.73
N HIS A 87 -2.29 -4.59 13.26
CA HIS A 87 -2.06 -3.57 14.26
C HIS A 87 -0.64 -2.99 14.19
N VAL A 88 -0.44 -1.97 13.37
CA VAL A 88 0.84 -1.30 13.22
C VAL A 88 0.74 0.21 13.46
N HIS A 89 1.91 0.85 13.67
CA HIS A 89 2.10 2.29 13.72
C HIS A 89 3.32 2.67 12.87
N LEU A 90 3.15 2.72 11.55
CA LEU A 90 4.26 2.87 10.59
C LEU A 90 5.05 4.17 10.74
N ALA A 91 4.43 5.24 11.25
CA ALA A 91 5.08 6.54 11.40
C ALA A 91 6.08 6.61 12.56
N SER A 92 6.11 5.61 13.45
CA SER A 92 6.94 5.62 14.65
C SER A 92 7.56 4.27 14.96
N GLU A 93 8.66 4.28 15.65
CA GLU A 93 9.33 3.10 16.21
C GLU A 93 9.58 3.34 17.70
N TYR A 94 9.39 2.32 18.54
CA TYR A 94 9.73 2.44 19.96
C TYR A 94 11.24 2.46 20.15
N SER A 95 11.73 3.49 20.82
CA SER A 95 13.15 3.66 21.14
C SER A 95 13.31 4.35 22.48
N SER A 96 14.53 4.39 23.01
CA SER A 96 14.87 5.18 24.20
C SER A 96 14.66 6.69 23.99
N LYS A 97 14.50 7.15 22.74
CA LYS A 97 14.26 8.54 22.36
C LYS A 97 12.79 8.87 22.11
N SER A 98 11.89 7.90 22.15
CA SER A 98 10.46 8.08 21.77
C SER A 98 9.79 9.22 22.54
N TYR A 99 10.18 9.45 23.79
CA TYR A 99 9.67 10.55 24.60
C TYR A 99 10.13 11.92 24.08
N LEU A 100 11.40 12.06 23.75
CA LEU A 100 11.96 13.30 23.21
C LEU A 100 11.36 13.57 21.81
N GLU A 101 11.25 12.54 21.01
CA GLU A 101 10.69 12.61 19.65
C GLU A 101 9.25 13.11 19.65
N ARG A 102 8.45 12.68 20.62
CA ARG A 102 7.05 13.14 20.76
C ARG A 102 6.92 14.66 20.91
N ILE A 103 7.91 15.31 21.52
CA ILE A 103 7.89 16.77 21.79
C ILE A 103 8.76 17.56 20.80
N SER A 104 9.59 16.92 19.99
CA SER A 104 10.53 17.58 19.08
C SER A 104 10.24 17.39 17.60
N LEU A 105 9.47 16.33 17.22
CA LEU A 105 9.17 16.03 15.83
C LEU A 105 7.81 16.57 15.41
N ASN A 106 7.74 16.98 14.15
CA ASN A 106 6.53 17.44 13.48
C ASN A 106 6.01 16.40 12.49
N ALA A 107 4.79 16.59 11.99
CA ALA A 107 4.17 15.67 11.04
C ALA A 107 5.04 15.31 9.81
N PRO A 108 5.78 16.24 9.17
CA PRO A 108 6.68 15.89 8.07
C PRO A 108 7.81 14.91 8.48
N ASP A 109 8.34 15.02 9.69
CA ASP A 109 9.39 14.12 10.21
C ASP A 109 8.85 12.70 10.34
N TYR A 110 7.64 12.56 10.88
CA TYR A 110 6.93 11.29 10.97
C TYR A 110 6.58 10.71 9.59
N ALA A 111 6.24 11.56 8.60
CA ALA A 111 5.95 11.12 7.25
C ALA A 111 7.20 10.51 6.59
N ILE A 112 8.36 11.15 6.71
CA ILE A 112 9.64 10.65 6.18
C ILE A 112 10.01 9.31 6.82
N ARG A 113 9.87 9.18 8.15
CA ARG A 113 10.08 7.92 8.86
C ARG A 113 9.10 6.84 8.40
N GLY A 114 7.85 7.22 8.20
CA GLY A 114 6.82 6.33 7.70
C GLY A 114 7.18 5.68 6.37
N VAL A 115 7.80 6.43 5.44
CA VAL A 115 8.31 5.87 4.17
C VAL A 115 9.35 4.78 4.41
N VAL A 116 10.31 5.04 5.28
CA VAL A 116 11.37 4.07 5.61
C VAL A 116 10.79 2.82 6.25
N ASN A 117 9.87 2.99 7.21
CA ASN A 117 9.26 1.87 7.93
C ASN A 117 8.30 1.08 7.03
N ALA A 118 7.54 1.73 6.16
CA ALA A 118 6.68 1.05 5.18
C ALA A 118 7.50 0.13 4.26
N ARG A 119 8.63 0.63 3.74
CA ARG A 119 9.53 -0.18 2.92
C ARG A 119 10.14 -1.35 3.70
N LYS A 120 10.60 -1.14 4.95
CA LYS A 120 11.09 -2.22 5.82
C LYS A 120 10.02 -3.30 6.04
N THR A 121 8.78 -2.87 6.31
CA THR A 121 7.64 -3.75 6.55
C THR A 121 7.33 -4.59 5.31
N LEU A 122 7.30 -3.99 4.12
CA LEU A 122 7.10 -4.70 2.86
C LEU A 122 8.22 -5.73 2.62
N LEU A 123 9.49 -5.35 2.80
CA LEU A 123 10.65 -6.23 2.61
C LEU A 123 10.72 -7.36 3.64
N ALA A 124 10.06 -7.21 4.79
CA ALA A 124 9.89 -8.27 5.77
C ALA A 124 8.75 -9.26 5.41
N GLY A 125 8.08 -9.06 4.25
CA GLY A 125 7.04 -9.94 3.75
C GLY A 125 5.61 -9.52 4.10
N PHE A 126 5.42 -8.39 4.80
CA PHE A 126 4.09 -7.88 5.10
C PHE A 126 3.59 -7.02 3.94
N THR A 127 2.65 -7.54 3.17
CA THR A 127 2.08 -6.87 1.99
C THR A 127 0.83 -6.06 2.28
N THR A 128 0.23 -6.27 3.46
CA THR A 128 -0.96 -5.55 3.92
C THR A 128 -0.85 -5.28 5.41
N VAL A 129 -1.18 -4.04 5.81
CA VAL A 129 -1.17 -3.65 7.22
C VAL A 129 -2.39 -2.80 7.58
N ARG A 130 -2.83 -2.90 8.83
CA ARG A 130 -3.83 -1.99 9.40
C ARG A 130 -3.15 -1.06 10.41
N ASN A 131 -3.02 0.21 10.05
CA ASN A 131 -2.42 1.24 10.90
C ASN A 131 -3.48 1.88 11.80
N LEU A 132 -3.45 1.56 13.09
CA LEU A 132 -4.45 1.93 14.08
C LEU A 132 -4.15 3.25 14.79
N GLY A 133 -3.83 4.26 14.02
CA GLY A 133 -3.66 5.62 14.49
C GLY A 133 -2.30 6.21 14.17
N GLY A 134 -2.26 7.51 14.19
CA GLY A 134 -1.10 8.32 13.90
C GLY A 134 -1.41 9.78 14.13
N SER A 135 -0.40 10.63 13.95
CA SER A 135 -0.54 12.08 14.06
C SER A 135 -0.89 12.69 12.70
N ASP A 136 -1.74 13.68 12.70
CA ASP A 136 -1.93 14.67 11.62
C ASP A 136 -2.01 14.10 10.19
N LEU A 137 -2.80 13.05 9.96
CA LEU A 137 -3.03 12.42 8.65
C LEU A 137 -1.79 11.81 7.98
N VAL A 138 -0.66 11.68 8.71
CA VAL A 138 0.61 11.14 8.18
C VAL A 138 0.40 9.78 7.52
N THR A 139 -0.32 8.87 8.18
CA THR A 139 -0.53 7.51 7.66
C THR A 139 -1.50 7.45 6.48
N ILE A 140 -2.42 8.41 6.38
CA ILE A 140 -3.29 8.58 5.21
C ILE A 140 -2.46 9.05 4.01
N SER A 141 -1.59 10.05 4.21
CA SER A 141 -0.69 10.53 3.15
C SER A 141 0.27 9.43 2.68
N LEU A 142 0.77 8.61 3.62
CA LEU A 142 1.62 7.46 3.30
C LEU A 142 0.87 6.42 2.46
N ARG A 143 -0.36 6.05 2.86
CA ARG A 143 -1.25 5.19 2.07
C ARG A 143 -1.43 5.71 0.65
N ASN A 144 -1.82 6.97 0.52
CA ASN A 144 -2.09 7.58 -0.78
C ASN A 144 -0.85 7.59 -1.68
N ALA A 145 0.34 7.84 -1.11
CA ALA A 145 1.61 7.82 -1.86
C ALA A 145 1.96 6.40 -2.35
N ILE A 146 1.67 5.37 -1.55
CA ILE A 146 1.85 3.97 -1.94
C ILE A 146 0.84 3.58 -3.03
N ASP A 147 -0.44 3.94 -2.86
CA ASP A 147 -1.51 3.58 -3.79
C ASP A 147 -1.29 4.14 -5.21
N ILE A 148 -0.65 5.30 -5.33
CA ILE A 148 -0.27 5.88 -6.64
C ILE A 148 1.12 5.46 -7.13
N GLY A 149 1.80 4.55 -6.41
CA GLY A 149 3.13 4.05 -6.78
C GLY A 149 4.26 5.07 -6.63
N LEU A 150 4.09 6.13 -5.85
CA LEU A 150 5.13 7.13 -5.60
C LEU A 150 6.24 6.59 -4.69
N ILE A 151 5.89 5.70 -3.77
CA ILE A 151 6.81 5.03 -2.83
C ILE A 151 6.43 3.56 -2.67
N ASP A 152 7.43 2.72 -2.33
CA ASP A 152 7.22 1.31 -2.03
C ASP A 152 6.72 1.12 -0.60
N GLY A 153 5.70 0.27 -0.43
CA GLY A 153 5.17 -0.09 0.87
C GLY A 153 4.03 -1.11 0.79
N PRO A 154 3.57 -1.63 1.93
CA PRO A 154 2.41 -2.50 1.97
C PRO A 154 1.12 -1.73 1.70
N ARG A 155 0.06 -2.42 1.32
CA ARG A 155 -1.29 -1.83 1.31
C ARG A 155 -1.66 -1.41 2.73
N ILE A 156 -2.05 -0.16 2.94
CA ILE A 156 -2.33 0.39 4.27
C ILE A 156 -3.83 0.63 4.43
N TYR A 157 -4.43 -0.01 5.43
CA TYR A 157 -5.74 0.38 5.96
C TYR A 157 -5.50 1.28 7.16
N SER A 158 -5.72 2.59 7.00
CA SER A 158 -5.44 3.58 8.04
C SER A 158 -6.73 4.00 8.74
N SER A 159 -6.72 4.01 10.08
CA SER A 159 -7.79 4.63 10.87
C SER A 159 -7.67 6.16 10.94
N GLY A 160 -6.58 6.74 10.41
CA GLY A 160 -6.27 8.13 10.62
C GLY A 160 -5.72 8.40 12.02
N ARG A 161 -6.47 9.09 12.87
CA ARG A 161 -6.08 9.38 14.26
C ARG A 161 -6.42 8.23 15.19
N THR A 162 -5.64 8.11 16.26
CA THR A 162 -5.99 7.24 17.39
C THR A 162 -7.17 7.87 18.13
N ILE A 163 -8.14 7.05 18.55
CA ILE A 163 -9.24 7.47 19.41
C ILE A 163 -8.98 6.95 20.81
N ALA A 164 -9.09 7.82 21.81
CA ALA A 164 -8.96 7.49 23.22
C ALA A 164 -9.82 8.40 24.08
N SER A 165 -10.09 8.00 25.33
CA SER A 165 -10.54 8.91 26.36
C SER A 165 -9.38 9.72 26.93
N SER A 166 -9.64 10.83 27.61
CA SER A 166 -8.64 11.53 28.42
C SER A 166 -7.97 10.58 29.40
N GLY A 167 -6.64 10.59 29.43
CA GLY A 167 -5.83 9.66 30.24
C GLY A 167 -5.80 8.24 29.69
N GLY A 168 -6.45 7.93 28.58
CA GLY A 168 -6.42 6.63 27.93
C GLY A 168 -5.10 6.37 27.19
N HIS A 169 -4.88 5.11 26.72
CA HIS A 169 -3.63 4.69 26.08
C HIS A 169 -3.25 5.57 24.87
N GLY A 170 -4.23 5.99 24.07
CA GLY A 170 -4.00 6.83 22.87
C GLY A 170 -3.98 8.32 23.15
N ASP A 171 -4.09 8.76 24.41
CA ASP A 171 -3.95 10.18 24.77
C ASP A 171 -2.49 10.60 24.67
N SER A 172 -2.19 11.45 23.70
CA SER A 172 -0.83 11.93 23.45
C SER A 172 -0.26 12.79 24.60
N THR A 173 -1.10 13.24 25.52
CA THR A 173 -0.68 14.03 26.70
C THR A 173 -0.39 13.19 27.94
N ASN A 174 -0.65 11.87 27.87
CA ASN A 174 -0.32 10.96 28.94
C ASN A 174 1.17 11.00 29.30
N SER A 175 1.42 11.08 30.61
CA SER A 175 2.79 11.12 31.17
C SER A 175 3.58 12.39 30.84
N LEU A 176 2.96 13.40 30.24
CA LEU A 176 3.60 14.72 30.13
C LEU A 176 3.55 15.46 31.46
N ASN A 177 4.52 16.34 31.66
CA ASN A 177 4.46 17.31 32.75
C ASN A 177 3.17 18.11 32.64
N LYS A 178 2.50 18.39 33.77
CA LYS A 178 1.24 19.13 33.82
C LYS A 178 1.26 20.47 33.11
N THR A 179 2.41 21.12 33.05
CA THR A 179 2.59 22.40 32.33
C THR A 179 2.60 22.24 30.82
N LEU A 180 2.85 21.03 30.33
CA LEU A 180 2.83 20.67 28.90
C LEU A 180 1.58 19.88 28.52
N SER A 181 0.81 19.43 29.51
CA SER A 181 -0.42 18.70 29.35
C SER A 181 -1.59 19.67 29.06
N SER A 182 -2.42 19.33 28.10
CA SER A 182 -3.66 20.06 27.80
C SER A 182 -4.77 19.04 27.54
N ASP A 183 -6.01 19.48 27.46
CA ASP A 183 -7.10 18.68 26.88
C ASP A 183 -7.05 18.84 25.36
N PRO A 184 -6.62 17.79 24.61
CA PRO A 184 -6.48 17.89 23.18
C PRO A 184 -7.82 17.98 22.45
N GLY A 185 -8.89 17.48 23.06
CA GLY A 185 -10.22 17.48 22.48
C GLY A 185 -10.46 16.47 21.35
N PRO A 186 -11.69 16.42 20.80
CA PRO A 186 -12.12 15.42 19.80
C PRO A 186 -11.41 15.55 18.45
N ASP A 187 -10.98 16.74 18.07
CA ASP A 187 -10.22 16.99 16.84
C ASP A 187 -8.79 16.38 16.89
N LYS A 188 -8.30 16.04 18.08
CA LYS A 188 -7.07 15.28 18.29
C LYS A 188 -7.31 13.83 18.69
N GLY A 189 -8.55 13.35 18.59
CA GLY A 189 -8.92 11.98 18.88
C GLY A 189 -9.27 11.69 20.34
N ILE A 190 -9.35 12.71 21.21
CA ILE A 190 -9.78 12.53 22.59
C ILE A 190 -11.29 12.69 22.71
N VAL A 191 -11.95 11.57 23.02
CA VAL A 191 -13.41 11.43 22.99
C VAL A 191 -13.89 11.04 24.38
N ASN A 192 -14.60 11.92 25.06
CA ASN A 192 -15.11 11.72 26.40
C ASN A 192 -16.65 11.68 26.46
N SER A 193 -17.33 11.98 25.35
CA SER A 193 -18.77 12.03 25.25
C SER A 193 -19.28 11.58 23.88
N ILE A 194 -20.58 11.36 23.74
CA ILE A 194 -21.24 11.06 22.46
C ILE A 194 -21.05 12.24 21.48
N ASP A 195 -21.12 13.47 21.97
CA ASP A 195 -20.91 14.66 21.14
C ASP A 195 -19.47 14.73 20.62
N ASP A 196 -18.49 14.37 21.45
CA ASP A 196 -17.10 14.28 21.03
C ASP A 196 -16.90 13.19 19.99
N ALA A 197 -17.57 12.04 20.15
CA ALA A 197 -17.51 10.94 19.18
C ALA A 197 -18.04 11.39 17.81
N SER A 198 -19.14 12.13 17.80
CA SER A 198 -19.72 12.70 16.56
C SER A 198 -18.77 13.69 15.88
N LYS A 199 -18.08 14.53 16.64
CA LYS A 199 -17.07 15.47 16.12
C LYS A 199 -15.81 14.74 15.68
N GLY A 200 -15.32 13.81 16.48
CA GLY A 200 -14.11 13.03 16.20
C GLY A 200 -14.24 12.17 14.93
N SER A 201 -15.43 11.66 14.62
CA SER A 201 -15.68 10.85 13.41
C SER A 201 -15.41 11.59 12.10
N LEU A 202 -15.48 12.91 12.09
CA LEU A 202 -15.15 13.74 10.92
C LEU A 202 -13.65 13.72 10.57
N TYR A 203 -12.80 13.26 11.49
CA TYR A 203 -11.35 13.24 11.35
C TYR A 203 -10.76 11.82 11.23
N ILE A 204 -11.64 10.80 11.23
CA ILE A 204 -11.26 9.40 11.05
C ILE A 204 -11.39 9.09 9.56
N GLY A 205 -10.26 8.76 8.98
CA GLY A 205 -9.98 8.59 7.58
C GLY A 205 -11.14 8.26 6.63
N SER A 206 -11.34 9.12 5.71
CA SER A 206 -12.01 8.85 4.43
C SER A 206 -11.02 8.27 3.44
#